data_c94ea2bc743e14a4f1f94cbcd15340be
#
_entry.id   c94ea2bc743e14a4f1f94cbcd15340be
#
_cell.length_a   1.000
_cell.length_b   1.000
_cell.length_c   1.000
_cell.angle_alpha   90.00
_cell.angle_beta   90.00
_cell.angle_gamma   90.00
#
_symmetry.space_group_name_H-M   'P 1'
#
loop_
_entity.id
_entity.type
_entity.pdbx_description
1 polymer ?
#
loop_
_entity_poly.entity_id
_entity_poly.type
_entity_poly.pdbx_seq_one_letter_code
_entity_poly.pdbx_strand_id
1 'polypeptide(L)'
;SYSLATIHRAENTDDADRLRSVLDSLTRIDHPVVLLAHPRLVARCAEHGIVLEDRGSLRIHPPLAYPELIASVMHARGVVTDSGGLQKEAFLLRVPCTTVRPQTEWVETVELGWNVLVEPGPHLVAEASRPRPAEPEEALAHPYGDGRAAEHVARVLIERARR
;
A
#
# COMPACT_ATOMS: atom_id res chain seq x y z
N SER A 1 7.21 -15.18 -6.32
CA SER A 1 6.85 -13.76 -6.45
C SER A 1 5.40 -13.57 -6.02
N TYR A 2 5.07 -12.58 -5.21
CA TYR A 2 3.74 -12.31 -4.65
C TYR A 2 3.51 -10.79 -4.53
N SER A 3 2.26 -10.35 -4.45
CA SER A 3 1.91 -9.02 -3.98
C SER A 3 1.47 -9.07 -2.51
N LEU A 4 1.82 -8.03 -1.75
CA LEU A 4 1.35 -7.85 -0.39
C LEU A 4 0.10 -6.98 -0.38
N ALA A 5 -0.94 -7.35 0.37
CA ALA A 5 -2.15 -6.55 0.47
C ALA A 5 -2.49 -6.18 1.91
N THR A 6 -2.99 -4.95 2.11
CA THR A 6 -3.57 -4.49 3.38
C THR A 6 -4.82 -3.65 3.10
N ILE A 7 -5.96 -4.03 3.67
CA ILE A 7 -7.24 -3.34 3.52
C ILE A 7 -7.85 -3.18 4.92
N HIS A 8 -8.07 -1.94 5.34
CA HIS A 8 -8.57 -1.67 6.68
C HIS A 8 -9.30 -0.33 6.84
N ARG A 9 -9.31 0.53 5.81
CA ARG A 9 -10.02 1.81 5.91
C ARG A 9 -11.52 1.64 5.87
N ALA A 10 -12.22 2.54 6.57
CA ALA A 10 -13.68 2.60 6.62
C ALA A 10 -14.31 2.60 5.22
N GLU A 11 -13.75 3.40 4.33
CA GLU A 11 -14.19 3.53 2.93
C GLU A 11 -14.31 2.19 2.21
N ASN A 12 -13.44 1.23 2.52
CA ASN A 12 -13.39 -0.09 1.87
C ASN A 12 -14.03 -1.20 2.70
N THR A 13 -14.26 -0.99 4.01
CA THR A 13 -14.67 -2.05 4.91
C THR A 13 -16.08 -1.86 5.49
N ASP A 14 -16.63 -0.65 5.51
CA ASP A 14 -17.92 -0.38 6.16
C ASP A 14 -19.11 -0.73 5.27
N ASP A 15 -18.95 -0.70 3.96
CA ASP A 15 -19.94 -1.18 3.00
C ASP A 15 -19.66 -2.62 2.57
N ALA A 16 -20.66 -3.50 2.71
CA ALA A 16 -20.51 -4.93 2.44
C ALA A 16 -20.22 -5.25 0.97
N ASP A 17 -20.85 -4.53 0.04
CA ASP A 17 -20.68 -4.81 -1.39
C ASP A 17 -19.32 -4.29 -1.88
N ARG A 18 -18.90 -3.15 -1.37
CA ARG A 18 -17.54 -2.63 -1.63
C ARG A 18 -16.46 -3.58 -1.09
N LEU A 19 -16.62 -4.06 0.14
CA LEU A 19 -15.66 -5.01 0.73
C LEU A 19 -15.61 -6.31 -0.07
N ARG A 20 -16.75 -6.87 -0.48
CA ARG A 20 -16.80 -8.04 -1.38
C ARG A 20 -16.07 -7.76 -2.69
N SER A 21 -16.33 -6.62 -3.31
CA SER A 21 -15.69 -6.23 -4.57
C SER A 21 -14.16 -6.11 -4.46
N VAL A 22 -13.65 -5.56 -3.33
CA VAL A 22 -12.21 -5.52 -3.06
C VAL A 22 -11.64 -6.94 -2.95
N LEU A 23 -12.22 -7.78 -2.10
CA LEU A 23 -11.75 -9.15 -1.89
C LEU A 23 -11.82 -9.99 -3.18
N ASP A 24 -12.92 -9.88 -3.92
CA ASP A 24 -13.06 -10.58 -5.22
C ASP A 24 -12.04 -10.09 -6.25
N SER A 25 -11.69 -8.82 -6.25
CA SER A 25 -10.63 -8.30 -7.12
C SER A 25 -9.28 -8.93 -6.77
N LEU A 26 -8.93 -9.00 -5.48
CA LEU A 26 -7.69 -9.62 -5.03
C LEU A 26 -7.58 -11.10 -5.43
N THR A 27 -8.71 -11.84 -5.46
CA THR A 27 -8.69 -13.26 -5.86
C THR A 27 -8.44 -13.50 -7.35
N ARG A 28 -8.57 -12.45 -8.18
CA ARG A 28 -8.44 -12.53 -9.65
C ARG A 28 -7.10 -12.05 -10.17
N ILE A 29 -6.24 -11.53 -9.31
CA ILE A 29 -4.87 -11.15 -9.68
C ILE A 29 -4.14 -12.42 -10.15
N ASP A 30 -3.29 -12.31 -11.17
CA ASP A 30 -2.65 -13.43 -11.88
C ASP A 30 -1.50 -14.10 -11.12
N HIS A 31 -1.22 -13.66 -9.90
CA HIS A 31 -0.16 -14.17 -9.03
C HIS A 31 -0.61 -14.15 -7.56
N PRO A 32 0.07 -14.87 -6.65
CA PRO A 32 -0.29 -14.90 -5.24
C PRO A 32 -0.36 -13.51 -4.59
N VAL A 33 -1.44 -13.27 -3.84
CA VAL A 33 -1.66 -12.05 -3.06
C VAL A 33 -1.75 -12.44 -1.58
N VAL A 34 -0.82 -11.98 -0.78
CA VAL A 34 -0.82 -12.19 0.68
C VAL A 34 -1.53 -11.01 1.33
N LEU A 35 -2.76 -11.23 1.81
CA LEU A 35 -3.56 -10.24 2.52
C LEU A 35 -3.30 -10.34 4.02
N LEU A 36 -2.73 -9.28 4.59
CA LEU A 36 -2.57 -9.19 6.04
C LEU A 36 -3.92 -8.83 6.68
N ALA A 37 -4.46 -9.77 7.45
CA ALA A 37 -5.78 -9.69 8.04
C ALA A 37 -5.80 -8.72 9.24
N HIS A 38 -5.85 -7.42 8.96
CA HIS A 38 -6.00 -6.39 9.98
C HIS A 38 -7.25 -6.64 10.85
N PRO A 39 -7.23 -6.42 12.18
CA PRO A 39 -8.37 -6.69 13.06
C PRO A 39 -9.68 -6.04 12.60
N ARG A 40 -9.64 -4.81 12.07
CA ARG A 40 -10.81 -4.15 11.50
C ARG A 40 -11.39 -4.93 10.30
N LEU A 41 -10.54 -5.41 9.39
CA LEU A 41 -10.99 -6.21 8.25
C LEU A 41 -11.71 -7.47 8.71
N VAL A 42 -11.11 -8.20 9.65
CA VAL A 42 -11.70 -9.44 10.21
C VAL A 42 -13.05 -9.16 10.85
N ALA A 43 -13.15 -8.10 11.68
CA ALA A 43 -14.41 -7.71 12.33
C ALA A 43 -15.48 -7.36 11.30
N ARG A 44 -15.15 -6.56 10.28
CA ARG A 44 -16.12 -6.16 9.24
C ARG A 44 -16.54 -7.32 8.35
N CYS A 45 -15.64 -8.22 8.02
CA CYS A 45 -16.01 -9.44 7.31
C CYS A 45 -17.04 -10.25 8.11
N ALA A 46 -16.82 -10.43 9.42
CA ALA A 46 -17.74 -11.15 10.30
C ALA A 46 -19.11 -10.46 10.38
N GLU A 47 -19.16 -9.15 10.57
CA GLU A 47 -20.39 -8.36 10.61
C GLU A 47 -21.20 -8.46 9.31
N HIS A 48 -20.52 -8.47 8.16
CA HIS A 48 -21.15 -8.54 6.83
C HIS A 48 -21.43 -9.98 6.36
N GLY A 49 -21.12 -11.00 7.16
CA GLY A 49 -21.25 -12.42 6.77
C GLY A 49 -20.34 -12.80 5.59
N ILE A 50 -19.17 -12.16 5.49
CA ILE A 50 -18.17 -12.46 4.47
C ILE A 50 -17.15 -13.43 5.06
N VAL A 51 -16.96 -14.57 4.41
CA VAL A 51 -15.93 -15.55 4.82
C VAL A 51 -14.58 -15.06 4.29
N LEU A 52 -13.65 -14.83 5.24
CA LEU A 52 -12.27 -14.45 4.93
C LEU A 52 -11.39 -15.69 4.92
N GLU A 53 -11.12 -16.20 3.74
CA GLU A 53 -10.41 -17.46 3.52
C GLU A 53 -9.50 -17.42 2.29
N ASP A 54 -8.58 -18.36 2.19
CA ASP A 54 -7.77 -18.55 1.00
C ASP A 54 -8.64 -18.91 -0.20
N ARG A 55 -8.59 -18.10 -1.26
CA ARG A 55 -9.38 -18.30 -2.47
C ARG A 55 -8.71 -17.70 -3.71
N GLY A 56 -8.64 -18.44 -4.81
CA GLY A 56 -7.95 -17.98 -6.03
C GLY A 56 -6.48 -17.65 -5.74
N SER A 57 -6.06 -16.46 -6.09
CA SER A 57 -4.71 -15.94 -5.77
C SER A 57 -4.55 -15.47 -4.32
N LEU A 58 -5.66 -15.21 -3.62
CA LEU A 58 -5.66 -14.66 -2.27
C LEU A 58 -5.20 -15.67 -1.22
N ARG A 59 -4.28 -15.26 -0.36
CA ARG A 59 -3.81 -15.99 0.83
C ARG A 59 -3.93 -15.09 2.04
N ILE A 60 -4.59 -15.56 3.09
CA ILE A 60 -4.82 -14.80 4.31
C ILE A 60 -3.68 -15.06 5.30
N HIS A 61 -3.11 -13.98 5.81
CA HIS A 61 -2.04 -14.05 6.80
C HIS A 61 -2.36 -13.15 7.99
N PRO A 62 -2.02 -13.51 9.22
CA PRO A 62 -2.09 -12.59 10.36
C PRO A 62 -1.29 -11.31 10.11
N PRO A 63 -1.61 -10.22 10.83
CA PRO A 63 -0.78 -9.00 10.78
C PRO A 63 0.68 -9.31 11.12
N LEU A 64 1.59 -8.61 10.44
CA LEU A 64 3.03 -8.71 10.69
C LEU A 64 3.47 -7.58 11.63
N ALA A 65 4.54 -7.80 12.39
CA ALA A 65 5.26 -6.72 13.06
C ALA A 65 5.93 -5.82 12.00
N TYR A 66 6.17 -4.56 12.36
CA TYR A 66 6.65 -3.55 11.38
C TYR A 66 7.93 -3.96 10.63
N PRO A 67 8.99 -4.52 11.29
CA PRO A 67 10.17 -4.97 10.57
C PRO A 67 9.89 -6.10 9.56
N GLU A 68 8.99 -7.01 9.92
CA GLU A 68 8.57 -8.13 9.05
C GLU A 68 7.72 -7.64 7.88
N LEU A 69 6.86 -6.64 8.14
CA LEU A 69 6.07 -5.97 7.09
C LEU A 69 7.01 -5.35 6.05
N ILE A 70 7.98 -4.55 6.48
CA ILE A 70 8.94 -3.89 5.58
C ILE A 70 9.76 -4.92 4.80
N ALA A 71 10.27 -5.97 5.45
CA ALA A 71 10.96 -7.06 4.79
C ALA A 71 10.08 -7.75 3.74
N SER A 72 8.80 -7.97 4.05
CA SER A 72 7.83 -8.57 3.13
C SER A 72 7.56 -7.66 1.92
N VAL A 73 7.46 -6.34 2.13
CA VAL A 73 7.32 -5.36 1.04
C VAL A 73 8.54 -5.39 0.12
N MET A 74 9.77 -5.39 0.67
CA MET A 74 11.02 -5.41 -0.12
C MET A 74 11.09 -6.61 -1.09
N HIS A 75 10.48 -7.74 -0.72
CA HIS A 75 10.47 -8.96 -1.54
C HIS A 75 9.20 -9.12 -2.38
N ALA A 76 8.24 -8.22 -2.23
CA ALA A 76 7.01 -8.25 -3.00
C ALA A 76 7.20 -7.75 -4.45
N ARG A 77 6.40 -8.27 -5.37
CA ARG A 77 6.26 -7.76 -6.73
C ARG A 77 5.56 -6.40 -6.75
N GLY A 78 4.59 -6.21 -5.84
CA GLY A 78 3.81 -5.01 -5.69
C GLY A 78 3.06 -4.99 -4.37
N VAL A 79 2.47 -3.86 -4.05
CA VAL A 79 1.62 -3.65 -2.87
C VAL A 79 0.23 -3.23 -3.33
N VAL A 80 -0.81 -3.82 -2.73
CA VAL A 80 -2.21 -3.37 -2.88
C VAL A 80 -2.69 -2.89 -1.51
N THR A 81 -3.02 -1.61 -1.38
CA THR A 81 -3.30 -1.06 -0.05
C THR A 81 -4.28 0.11 -0.06
N ASP A 82 -4.91 0.35 1.08
CA ASP A 82 -5.61 1.60 1.40
C ASP A 82 -4.89 2.40 2.52
N SER A 83 -3.73 1.92 2.98
CA SER A 83 -2.92 2.58 4.01
C SER A 83 -2.09 3.73 3.44
N GLY A 84 -2.22 4.94 4.02
CA GLY A 84 -1.39 6.08 3.65
C GLY A 84 0.10 5.83 3.90
N GLY A 85 0.46 5.26 5.05
CA GLY A 85 1.85 4.96 5.40
C GLY A 85 2.50 3.99 4.42
N LEU A 86 1.81 2.89 4.12
CA LEU A 86 2.36 1.84 3.27
C LEU A 86 2.58 2.28 1.81
N GLN A 87 1.79 3.25 1.31
CA GLN A 87 2.03 3.86 -0.01
C GLN A 87 3.42 4.50 -0.08
N LYS A 88 3.75 5.33 0.93
CA LYS A 88 5.04 6.00 1.02
C LYS A 88 6.19 5.01 1.22
N GLU A 89 6.00 4.02 2.07
CA GLU A 89 6.99 2.96 2.33
C GLU A 89 7.26 2.14 1.07
N ALA A 90 6.23 1.72 0.33
CA ALA A 90 6.38 1.03 -0.95
C ALA A 90 7.18 1.87 -1.95
N PHE A 91 6.88 3.17 -2.07
CA PHE A 91 7.63 4.09 -2.92
C PHE A 91 9.11 4.18 -2.52
N LEU A 92 9.41 4.36 -1.24
CA LEU A 92 10.79 4.43 -0.73
C LEU A 92 11.57 3.14 -0.98
N LEU A 93 10.89 2.00 -0.95
CA LEU A 93 11.46 0.67 -1.23
C LEU A 93 11.44 0.32 -2.74
N ARG A 94 10.99 1.25 -3.61
CA ARG A 94 10.86 1.02 -5.05
C ARG A 94 10.01 -0.21 -5.38
N VAL A 95 8.88 -0.37 -4.67
CA VAL A 95 7.89 -1.40 -4.93
C VAL A 95 6.62 -0.74 -5.47
N PRO A 96 6.10 -1.16 -6.64
CA PRO A 96 4.89 -0.60 -7.21
C PRO A 96 3.72 -0.71 -6.24
N CYS A 97 2.95 0.36 -6.11
CA CYS A 97 1.78 0.43 -5.24
C CYS A 97 0.49 0.60 -6.06
N THR A 98 -0.53 -0.15 -5.71
CA THR A 98 -1.91 0.01 -6.20
C THR A 98 -2.76 0.39 -5.01
N THR A 99 -3.23 1.62 -4.97
CA THR A 99 -3.95 2.19 -3.84
C THR A 99 -5.45 2.16 -4.07
N VAL A 100 -6.18 1.44 -3.22
CA VAL A 100 -7.64 1.28 -3.30
C VAL A 100 -8.31 2.46 -2.60
N ARG A 101 -8.19 3.65 -3.19
CA ARG A 101 -8.72 4.93 -2.69
C ARG A 101 -8.96 5.90 -3.85
N PRO A 102 -9.92 6.84 -3.73
CA PRO A 102 -10.14 7.89 -4.72
C PRO A 102 -9.06 8.99 -4.70
N GLN A 103 -8.29 9.10 -3.61
CA GLN A 103 -7.28 10.14 -3.42
C GLN A 103 -6.13 9.67 -2.54
N THR A 104 -4.99 10.38 -2.61
CA THR A 104 -3.83 10.13 -1.75
C THR A 104 -3.21 11.44 -1.27
N GLU A 105 -2.58 11.38 -0.11
CA GLU A 105 -1.73 12.44 0.44
C GLU A 105 -0.33 12.47 -0.22
N TRP A 106 0.04 11.40 -0.93
CA TRP A 106 1.37 11.19 -1.52
C TRP A 106 1.34 11.34 -3.04
N VAL A 107 1.01 12.56 -3.51
CA VAL A 107 0.79 12.87 -4.93
C VAL A 107 2.03 12.55 -5.77
N GLU A 108 3.22 12.80 -5.20
CA GLU A 108 4.51 12.54 -5.85
C GLU A 108 4.67 11.07 -6.25
N THR A 109 4.14 10.14 -5.45
CA THR A 109 4.21 8.72 -5.76
C THR A 109 3.41 8.36 -7.01
N VAL A 110 2.31 9.08 -7.25
CA VAL A 110 1.44 8.91 -8.43
C VAL A 110 2.08 9.59 -9.65
N GLU A 111 2.55 10.83 -9.50
CA GLU A 111 3.20 11.60 -10.58
C GLU A 111 4.45 10.88 -11.11
N LEU A 112 5.19 10.20 -10.24
CA LEU A 112 6.36 9.40 -10.58
C LEU A 112 6.01 7.98 -11.06
N GLY A 113 4.73 7.64 -11.17
CA GLY A 113 4.25 6.36 -11.70
C GLY A 113 4.40 5.14 -10.77
N TRP A 114 4.86 5.35 -9.53
CA TRP A 114 5.05 4.26 -8.56
C TRP A 114 3.79 3.88 -7.81
N ASN A 115 2.77 4.73 -7.82
CA ASN A 115 1.48 4.49 -7.20
C ASN A 115 0.35 4.76 -8.21
N VAL A 116 -0.70 3.94 -8.19
CA VAL A 116 -1.91 4.16 -8.98
C VAL A 116 -3.11 4.06 -8.06
N LEU A 117 -4.02 5.03 -8.17
CA LEU A 117 -5.28 5.04 -7.43
C LEU A 117 -6.33 4.28 -8.23
N VAL A 118 -7.02 3.36 -7.58
CA VAL A 118 -8.00 2.50 -8.23
C VAL A 118 -9.26 2.34 -7.40
N GLU A 119 -10.37 2.09 -8.09
CA GLU A 119 -11.57 1.52 -7.51
C GLU A 119 -11.51 -0.01 -7.59
N PRO A 120 -12.23 -0.73 -6.69
CA PRO A 120 -12.36 -2.19 -6.77
C PRO A 120 -12.91 -2.63 -8.14
N GLY A 121 -12.42 -3.74 -8.65
CA GLY A 121 -12.88 -4.30 -9.92
C GLY A 121 -11.74 -4.60 -10.91
N PRO A 122 -12.03 -4.71 -12.22
CA PRO A 122 -11.05 -5.09 -13.24
C PRO A 122 -9.82 -4.19 -13.32
N HIS A 123 -9.99 -2.89 -13.04
CA HIS A 123 -8.88 -1.93 -13.04
C HIS A 123 -7.88 -2.22 -11.91
N LEU A 124 -8.38 -2.53 -10.70
CA LEU A 124 -7.50 -2.98 -9.60
C LEU A 124 -6.68 -4.21 -10.01
N VAL A 125 -7.32 -5.20 -10.63
CA VAL A 125 -6.66 -6.45 -11.06
C VAL A 125 -5.55 -6.15 -12.06
N ALA A 126 -5.83 -5.31 -13.06
CA ALA A 126 -4.86 -4.92 -14.09
C ALA A 126 -3.66 -4.16 -13.49
N GLU A 127 -3.92 -3.17 -12.66
CA GLU A 127 -2.88 -2.33 -12.07
C GLU A 127 -2.03 -3.07 -11.03
N ALA A 128 -2.61 -4.01 -10.28
CA ALA A 128 -1.86 -4.86 -9.36
C ALA A 128 -0.88 -5.81 -10.07
N SER A 129 -1.13 -6.09 -11.36
CA SER A 129 -0.28 -6.95 -12.20
C SER A 129 0.71 -6.17 -13.07
N ARG A 130 0.68 -4.83 -13.03
CA ARG A 130 1.55 -4.00 -13.86
C ARG A 130 3.04 -4.24 -13.59
N PRO A 131 3.91 -4.03 -14.58
CA PRO A 131 5.36 -4.13 -14.40
C PRO A 131 5.86 -3.02 -13.46
N ARG A 132 7.05 -3.23 -12.90
CA ARG A 132 7.74 -2.18 -12.13
C ARG A 132 8.02 -0.98 -13.04
N PRO A 133 7.72 0.25 -12.60
CA PRO A 133 8.08 1.45 -13.32
C PRO A 133 9.59 1.59 -13.52
N ALA A 134 9.99 2.40 -14.49
CA ALA A 134 11.38 2.83 -14.60
C ALA A 134 11.79 3.65 -13.36
N GLU A 135 13.07 3.55 -12.98
CA GLU A 135 13.59 4.41 -11.91
C GLU A 135 13.43 5.89 -12.30
N PRO A 136 12.98 6.76 -11.38
CA PRO A 136 12.87 8.17 -11.65
C PRO A 136 14.27 8.79 -11.84
N GLU A 137 14.34 9.90 -12.57
CA GLU A 137 15.56 10.70 -12.64
C GLU A 137 16.04 11.07 -11.23
N GLU A 138 17.35 11.14 -11.01
CA GLU A 138 17.95 11.35 -9.68
C GLU A 138 17.38 12.60 -8.97
N ALA A 139 17.14 13.67 -9.70
CA ALA A 139 16.53 14.89 -9.17
C ALA A 139 15.11 14.69 -8.60
N LEU A 140 14.37 13.69 -9.07
CA LEU A 140 13.00 13.35 -8.67
C LEU A 140 12.95 12.10 -7.77
N ALA A 141 14.07 11.41 -7.59
CA ALA A 141 14.12 10.13 -6.86
C ALA A 141 13.85 10.28 -5.35
N HIS A 142 14.04 11.48 -4.79
CA HIS A 142 13.99 11.73 -3.35
C HIS A 142 13.04 12.88 -2.96
N PRO A 143 11.73 12.83 -3.34
CA PRO A 143 10.79 13.91 -3.03
C PRO A 143 10.58 14.08 -1.52
N TYR A 144 10.93 13.07 -0.72
CA TYR A 144 10.83 13.09 0.75
C TYR A 144 12.17 13.35 1.46
N GLY A 145 13.18 13.80 0.71
CA GLY A 145 14.50 14.15 1.23
C GLY A 145 15.44 12.96 1.39
N ASP A 146 16.56 13.23 2.05
CA ASP A 146 17.70 12.32 2.22
C ASP A 146 17.70 11.53 3.55
N GLY A 147 16.62 11.60 4.32
CA GLY A 147 16.51 10.97 5.64
C GLY A 147 17.15 11.76 6.79
N ARG A 148 17.72 12.94 6.53
CA ARG A 148 18.44 13.76 7.52
C ARG A 148 17.61 14.93 8.07
N ALA A 149 16.29 14.83 8.05
CA ALA A 149 15.39 15.91 8.49
C ALA A 149 15.68 16.37 9.93
N ALA A 150 15.98 15.46 10.87
CA ALA A 150 16.30 15.79 12.25
C ALA A 150 17.56 16.67 12.37
N GLU A 151 18.61 16.38 11.58
CA GLU A 151 19.83 17.17 11.54
C GLU A 151 19.57 18.58 10.98
N HIS A 152 18.76 18.67 9.91
CA HIS A 152 18.39 19.96 9.33
C HIS A 152 17.60 20.82 10.32
N VAL A 153 16.61 20.23 11.01
CA VAL A 153 15.83 20.92 12.05
C VAL A 153 16.73 21.40 13.18
N ALA A 154 17.62 20.54 13.72
CA ALA A 154 18.55 20.90 14.77
C ALA A 154 19.45 22.07 14.35
N ARG A 155 19.98 22.05 13.13
CA ARG A 155 20.80 23.14 12.58
C ARG A 155 20.05 24.47 12.58
N VAL A 156 18.83 24.50 12.03
CA VAL A 156 17.99 25.71 11.96
C VAL A 156 17.69 26.26 13.36
N LEU A 157 17.40 25.40 14.33
CA LEU A 157 17.12 25.81 15.71
C LEU A 157 18.37 26.42 16.37
N ILE A 158 19.54 25.84 16.20
CA ILE A 158 20.81 26.36 16.75
C ILE A 158 21.15 27.72 16.13
N GLU A 159 21.00 27.86 14.82
CA GLU A 159 21.25 29.13 14.13
C GLU A 159 20.32 30.25 14.63
N ARG A 160 19.04 29.97 14.86
CA ARG A 160 18.06 30.91 15.39
C ARG A 160 18.32 31.27 16.86
N ALA A 161 18.77 30.31 17.65
CA ALA A 161 19.09 30.56 19.07
C ALA A 161 20.35 31.43 19.30
N ARG A 162 21.20 31.57 18.29
CA ARG A 162 22.42 32.37 18.29
C ARG A 162 22.22 33.84 17.84
N ARG A 163 21.03 34.18 17.40
CA ARG A 163 20.63 35.54 16.98
C ARG A 163 19.86 36.22 18.08
#